data_c58955368bf12458e3f5c913b5b3fd9f
#
_entry.id   c58955368bf12458e3f5c913b5b3fd9f
#
_cell.length_a   1.000
_cell.length_b   1.000
_cell.length_c   1.000
_cell.angle_alpha   90.00
_cell.angle_beta   90.00
_cell.angle_gamma   90.00
#
_symmetry.space_group_name_H-M   'P 1'
#
loop_
_entity.id
_entity.type
_entity.pdbx_description
1 polymer ?
#
loop_
_entity_poly.entity_id
_entity_poly.type
_entity_poly.pdbx_seq_one_letter_code
_entity_poly.pdbx_strand_id
1 'polypeptide(L)'
;MAERIRIKDIAKMADVSVGTVDRVIHGRSGVSEASRKRVEEILKQLDYQPNMYASALASNKKYAFSCLLPQHEEGEYWTAVEAGIHDALIAYSDFNISVDLSYYDPFDYHSFVNVAQGILEQAPDGVMFAPTVPQHTKSFTEELNRRSTPYIYIDSNLKDQPALSFFGQNSHQSGYFAAKMMMLLAGNEQEVVIFRKINEGIVGSNQQERREIGFREYMLKHHPHCRIWELDLHAKRDS
;
A
#
# COMPACT_ATOMS: atom_id res chain seq x y z
N MET A 1 -9.67 -14.53 -32.54
CA MET A 1 -8.67 -13.91 -31.62
C MET A 1 -8.22 -12.63 -32.30
N ALA A 2 -8.44 -11.47 -31.70
CA ALA A 2 -7.95 -10.20 -32.24
C ALA A 2 -6.42 -10.21 -32.24
N GLU A 3 -5.82 -9.92 -33.38
CA GLU A 3 -4.38 -9.87 -33.53
C GLU A 3 -3.84 -8.71 -32.67
N ARG A 4 -2.94 -9.03 -31.72
CA ARG A 4 -2.44 -8.05 -30.76
C ARG A 4 -1.47 -7.09 -31.47
N ILE A 5 -1.84 -5.82 -31.56
CA ILE A 5 -1.04 -4.77 -32.20
C ILE A 5 0.31 -4.64 -31.49
N ARG A 6 1.39 -4.62 -32.27
CA ARG A 6 2.77 -4.52 -31.78
C ARG A 6 3.33 -3.12 -32.04
N ILE A 7 4.36 -2.74 -31.29
CA ILE A 7 5.06 -1.44 -31.49
C ILE A 7 5.50 -1.25 -32.95
N LYS A 8 5.92 -2.29 -33.64
CA LYS A 8 6.32 -2.25 -35.05
C LYS A 8 5.16 -1.92 -36.00
N ASP A 9 3.93 -2.28 -35.63
CA ASP A 9 2.77 -2.00 -36.46
C ASP A 9 2.40 -0.53 -36.30
N ILE A 10 2.50 0.03 -35.08
CA ILE A 10 2.35 1.46 -34.80
C ILE A 10 3.43 2.27 -35.52
N ALA A 11 4.67 1.79 -35.54
CA ALA A 11 5.77 2.45 -36.24
C ALA A 11 5.49 2.59 -37.73
N LYS A 12 4.96 1.53 -38.37
CA LYS A 12 4.53 1.55 -39.77
C LYS A 12 3.38 2.53 -40.01
N MET A 13 2.36 2.54 -39.13
CA MET A 13 1.20 3.44 -39.27
C MET A 13 1.60 4.91 -39.10
N ALA A 14 2.54 5.21 -38.18
CA ALA A 14 3.03 6.55 -37.94
C ALA A 14 4.13 7.00 -38.89
N ASP A 15 4.61 6.13 -39.76
CA ASP A 15 5.74 6.35 -40.64
C ASP A 15 6.98 6.88 -39.89
N VAL A 16 7.34 6.13 -38.82
CA VAL A 16 8.51 6.42 -37.96
C VAL A 16 9.25 5.12 -37.60
N SER A 17 10.42 5.26 -37.03
CA SER A 17 11.17 4.10 -36.52
C SER A 17 10.51 3.51 -35.25
N VAL A 18 10.71 2.21 -35.01
CA VAL A 18 10.30 1.54 -33.77
C VAL A 18 10.87 2.25 -32.54
N GLY A 19 12.13 2.71 -32.61
CA GLY A 19 12.75 3.48 -31.54
C GLY A 19 12.11 4.85 -31.30
N THR A 20 11.48 5.45 -32.31
CA THR A 20 10.72 6.69 -32.16
C THR A 20 9.43 6.43 -31.39
N VAL A 21 8.70 5.34 -31.73
CA VAL A 21 7.50 4.92 -31.00
C VAL A 21 7.82 4.60 -29.55
N ASP A 22 8.90 3.86 -29.28
CA ASP A 22 9.36 3.55 -27.93
C ASP A 22 9.64 4.80 -27.10
N ARG A 23 10.33 5.81 -27.69
CA ARG A 23 10.58 7.07 -27.01
C ARG A 23 9.31 7.85 -26.69
N VAL A 24 8.32 7.83 -27.58
CA VAL A 24 7.02 8.49 -27.35
C VAL A 24 6.26 7.80 -26.23
N ILE A 25 6.15 6.48 -26.26
CA ILE A 25 5.46 5.68 -25.23
C ILE A 25 6.06 5.94 -23.84
N HIS A 26 7.39 6.08 -23.75
CA HIS A 26 8.08 6.28 -22.46
C HIS A 26 8.40 7.76 -22.16
N GLY A 27 7.83 8.72 -22.89
CA GLY A 27 8.01 10.15 -22.64
C GLY A 27 9.43 10.66 -22.80
N ARG A 28 10.31 9.93 -23.50
CA ARG A 28 11.74 10.28 -23.66
C ARG A 28 11.91 11.44 -24.67
N SER A 29 12.98 12.19 -24.51
CA SER A 29 13.38 13.27 -25.43
C SER A 29 13.94 12.73 -26.76
N GLY A 30 14.20 13.63 -27.73
CA GLY A 30 14.79 13.27 -29.01
C GLY A 30 13.81 12.80 -30.09
N VAL A 31 12.53 13.19 -29.97
CA VAL A 31 11.48 12.99 -30.98
C VAL A 31 10.93 14.36 -31.38
N SER A 32 10.78 14.60 -32.71
CA SER A 32 10.15 15.83 -33.21
C SER A 32 8.69 15.91 -32.75
N GLU A 33 8.18 17.12 -32.54
CA GLU A 33 6.82 17.34 -32.09
C GLU A 33 5.77 16.76 -33.06
N ALA A 34 6.05 16.89 -34.34
CA ALA A 34 5.20 16.32 -35.39
C ALA A 34 5.14 14.78 -35.33
N SER A 35 6.27 14.12 -35.11
CA SER A 35 6.33 12.66 -34.97
C SER A 35 5.66 12.20 -33.66
N ARG A 36 5.88 12.92 -32.56
CA ARG A 36 5.26 12.64 -31.27
C ARG A 36 3.73 12.67 -31.37
N LYS A 37 3.19 13.76 -31.90
CA LYS A 37 1.74 13.94 -32.06
C LYS A 37 1.10 12.84 -32.91
N ARG A 38 1.75 12.47 -34.03
CA ARG A 38 1.29 11.41 -34.93
C ARG A 38 1.24 10.04 -34.24
N VAL A 39 2.27 9.71 -33.46
CA VAL A 39 2.30 8.46 -32.69
C VAL A 39 1.26 8.46 -31.59
N GLU A 40 1.10 9.54 -30.83
CA GLU A 40 0.10 9.67 -29.77
C GLU A 40 -1.34 9.54 -30.30
N GLU A 41 -1.64 10.11 -31.45
CA GLU A 41 -2.94 9.97 -32.12
C GLU A 41 -3.23 8.49 -32.47
N ILE A 42 -2.26 7.77 -33.02
CA ILE A 42 -2.38 6.36 -33.36
C ILE A 42 -2.53 5.50 -32.09
N LEU A 43 -1.74 5.74 -31.05
CA LEU A 43 -1.86 5.04 -29.78
C LEU A 43 -3.26 5.20 -29.19
N LYS A 44 -3.82 6.42 -29.26
CA LYS A 44 -5.17 6.73 -28.78
C LYS A 44 -6.25 6.06 -29.63
N GLN A 45 -6.13 6.07 -30.97
CA GLN A 45 -7.08 5.44 -31.89
C GLN A 45 -7.17 3.92 -31.69
N LEU A 46 -6.03 3.31 -31.38
CA LEU A 46 -5.92 1.86 -31.23
C LEU A 46 -6.15 1.37 -29.77
N ASP A 47 -6.42 2.29 -28.83
CA ASP A 47 -6.44 2.00 -27.38
C ASP A 47 -5.24 1.13 -26.98
N TYR A 48 -4.06 1.49 -27.49
CA TYR A 48 -2.86 0.68 -27.34
C TYR A 48 -2.38 0.68 -25.89
N GLN A 49 -2.37 -0.49 -25.29
CA GLN A 49 -1.79 -0.73 -23.97
C GLN A 49 -0.37 -1.33 -24.15
N PRO A 50 0.70 -0.66 -23.65
CA PRO A 50 2.03 -1.23 -23.68
C PRO A 50 2.05 -2.60 -23.00
N ASN A 51 2.69 -3.57 -23.66
CA ASN A 51 2.87 -4.87 -23.04
C ASN A 51 3.96 -4.78 -21.98
N MET A 52 3.57 -4.70 -20.72
CA MET A 52 4.51 -4.63 -19.58
C MET A 52 5.48 -5.80 -19.56
N TYR A 53 5.03 -7.01 -19.90
CA TYR A 53 5.89 -8.19 -20.00
C TYR A 53 6.97 -8.03 -21.07
N ALA A 54 6.59 -7.58 -22.27
CA ALA A 54 7.57 -7.36 -23.34
C ALA A 54 8.55 -6.22 -22.99
N SER A 55 8.09 -5.20 -22.29
CA SER A 55 8.92 -4.09 -21.82
C SER A 55 9.88 -4.55 -20.71
N ALA A 56 9.41 -5.34 -19.76
CA ALA A 56 10.22 -5.89 -18.68
C ALA A 56 11.31 -6.84 -19.21
N LEU A 57 10.95 -7.74 -20.13
CA LEU A 57 11.90 -8.66 -20.80
C LEU A 57 12.94 -7.92 -21.64
N ALA A 58 12.58 -6.76 -22.24
CA ALA A 58 13.51 -5.94 -23.00
C ALA A 58 14.36 -5.02 -22.09
N SER A 59 13.93 -4.78 -20.87
CA SER A 59 14.61 -3.96 -19.88
C SER A 59 15.43 -4.85 -18.95
N ASN A 60 16.76 -4.76 -19.00
CA ASN A 60 17.65 -5.41 -18.03
C ASN A 60 17.63 -4.72 -16.66
N LYS A 61 16.68 -3.82 -16.39
CA LYS A 61 16.58 -3.08 -15.15
C LYS A 61 16.10 -4.00 -14.03
N LYS A 62 16.86 -4.04 -12.95
CA LYS A 62 16.47 -4.69 -11.72
C LYS A 62 15.80 -3.66 -10.82
N TYR A 63 14.75 -4.09 -10.13
CA TYR A 63 14.07 -3.27 -9.13
C TYR A 63 14.22 -3.93 -7.77
N ALA A 64 14.73 -3.16 -6.81
CA ALA A 64 14.87 -3.58 -5.42
C ALA A 64 13.90 -2.79 -4.54
N PHE A 65 12.95 -3.47 -3.93
CA PHE A 65 12.03 -2.88 -2.98
C PHE A 65 12.34 -3.36 -1.57
N SER A 66 12.05 -2.53 -0.57
CA SER A 66 12.06 -2.93 0.82
C SER A 66 10.66 -2.96 1.38
N CYS A 67 10.35 -3.97 2.19
CA CYS A 67 9.09 -4.07 2.90
C CYS A 67 9.35 -4.12 4.41
N LEU A 68 8.80 -3.16 5.16
CA LEU A 68 8.95 -3.05 6.60
C LEU A 68 7.64 -3.43 7.29
N LEU A 69 7.66 -4.54 8.01
CA LEU A 69 6.52 -5.10 8.73
C LEU A 69 6.78 -5.16 10.24
N PRO A 70 5.72 -5.17 11.06
CA PRO A 70 5.87 -5.54 12.46
C PRO A 70 6.36 -6.99 12.61
N GLN A 71 7.19 -7.26 13.61
CA GLN A 71 7.50 -8.64 14.02
C GLN A 71 6.21 -9.38 14.38
N HIS A 72 6.13 -10.62 13.97
CA HIS A 72 4.94 -11.45 14.14
C HIS A 72 5.31 -12.93 14.22
N GLU A 73 4.41 -13.72 14.79
CA GLU A 73 4.53 -15.17 14.86
C GLU A 73 3.71 -15.84 13.76
N GLU A 74 4.00 -17.10 13.48
CA GLU A 74 3.24 -17.90 12.53
C GLU A 74 1.76 -18.00 12.94
N GLY A 75 0.86 -17.73 11.99
CA GLY A 75 -0.59 -17.71 12.21
C GLY A 75 -1.15 -16.32 12.58
N GLU A 76 -0.32 -15.34 12.84
CA GLU A 76 -0.78 -13.96 13.01
C GLU A 76 -1.12 -13.29 11.68
N TYR A 77 -1.78 -12.14 11.75
CA TYR A 77 -2.23 -11.36 10.57
C TYR A 77 -1.10 -11.11 9.56
N TRP A 78 0.08 -10.75 10.02
CA TRP A 78 1.20 -10.38 9.16
C TRP A 78 1.81 -11.56 8.40
N THR A 79 1.64 -12.79 8.89
CA THR A 79 2.02 -14.01 8.17
C THR A 79 1.33 -14.10 6.80
N ALA A 80 0.04 -13.76 6.74
CA ALA A 80 -0.71 -13.77 5.48
C ALA A 80 -0.27 -12.65 4.53
N VAL A 81 0.13 -11.49 5.05
CA VAL A 81 0.68 -10.39 4.26
C VAL A 81 2.02 -10.78 3.65
N GLU A 82 2.91 -11.38 4.44
CA GLU A 82 4.21 -11.88 4.00
C GLU A 82 4.07 -12.97 2.94
N ALA A 83 3.18 -13.93 3.14
CA ALA A 83 2.87 -14.97 2.16
C ALA A 83 2.40 -14.35 0.82
N GLY A 84 1.54 -13.33 0.86
CA GLY A 84 1.10 -12.63 -0.34
C GLY A 84 2.24 -11.93 -1.08
N ILE A 85 3.24 -11.39 -0.38
CA ILE A 85 4.44 -10.81 -0.98
C ILE A 85 5.27 -11.91 -1.69
N HIS A 86 5.46 -13.05 -1.04
CA HIS A 86 6.16 -14.19 -1.64
C HIS A 86 5.44 -14.72 -2.88
N ASP A 87 4.12 -14.87 -2.84
CA ASP A 87 3.33 -15.29 -4.00
C ASP A 87 3.45 -14.29 -5.15
N ALA A 88 3.45 -12.99 -4.85
CA ALA A 88 3.66 -11.96 -5.86
C ALA A 88 5.06 -12.05 -6.49
N LEU A 89 6.12 -12.28 -5.70
CA LEU A 89 7.48 -12.46 -6.21
C LEU A 89 7.59 -13.64 -7.15
N ILE A 90 6.91 -14.75 -6.84
CA ILE A 90 6.85 -15.93 -7.71
C ILE A 90 6.11 -15.59 -9.01
N ALA A 91 4.93 -14.96 -8.90
CA ALA A 91 4.09 -14.62 -10.05
C ALA A 91 4.73 -13.61 -11.00
N TYR A 92 5.60 -12.73 -10.48
CA TYR A 92 6.27 -11.66 -11.22
C TYR A 92 7.78 -11.86 -11.34
N SER A 93 8.26 -13.10 -11.23
CA SER A 93 9.70 -13.44 -11.31
C SER A 93 10.40 -12.96 -12.59
N ASP A 94 9.66 -12.88 -13.72
CA ASP A 94 10.18 -12.39 -15.00
C ASP A 94 10.48 -10.87 -15.03
N PHE A 95 10.04 -10.11 -14.02
CA PHE A 95 10.20 -8.66 -13.98
C PHE A 95 11.50 -8.18 -13.31
N ASN A 96 12.38 -9.10 -12.90
CA ASN A 96 13.61 -8.78 -12.17
C ASN A 96 13.34 -7.91 -10.92
N ILE A 97 12.31 -8.27 -10.16
CA ILE A 97 11.91 -7.61 -8.92
C ILE A 97 12.43 -8.41 -7.73
N SER A 98 13.03 -7.72 -6.77
CA SER A 98 13.33 -8.26 -5.45
C SER A 98 12.65 -7.44 -4.36
N VAL A 99 12.25 -8.10 -3.27
CA VAL A 99 11.72 -7.45 -2.07
C VAL A 99 12.54 -7.94 -0.88
N ASP A 100 13.15 -7.01 -0.16
CA ASP A 100 13.81 -7.27 1.10
C ASP A 100 12.82 -7.06 2.25
N LEU A 101 12.55 -8.12 3.02
CA LEU A 101 11.65 -8.08 4.17
C LEU A 101 12.45 -7.72 5.42
N SER A 102 12.03 -6.66 6.08
CA SER A 102 12.60 -6.19 7.33
C SER A 102 11.52 -6.10 8.40
N TYR A 103 11.86 -6.42 9.64
CA TYR A 103 10.89 -6.50 10.73
C TYR A 103 11.31 -5.59 11.88
N TYR A 104 10.36 -4.87 12.45
CA TYR A 104 10.54 -4.05 13.63
C TYR A 104 9.67 -4.55 14.79
N ASP A 105 10.14 -4.39 16.03
CA ASP A 105 9.34 -4.62 17.22
C ASP A 105 8.30 -3.49 17.37
N PRO A 106 6.98 -3.76 17.26
CA PRO A 106 5.94 -2.74 17.36
C PRO A 106 5.84 -2.12 18.77
N PHE A 107 6.52 -2.70 19.75
CA PHE A 107 6.57 -2.23 21.15
C PHE A 107 7.87 -1.46 21.47
N ASP A 108 8.82 -1.38 20.53
CA ASP A 108 10.07 -0.67 20.69
C ASP A 108 10.26 0.40 19.61
N TYR A 109 10.22 1.67 20.04
CA TYR A 109 10.47 2.82 19.17
C TYR A 109 11.83 2.73 18.46
N HIS A 110 12.89 2.36 19.19
CA HIS A 110 14.24 2.28 18.63
C HIS A 110 14.36 1.20 17.57
N SER A 111 13.63 0.12 17.71
CA SER A 111 13.57 -0.94 16.70
C SER A 111 13.09 -0.41 15.35
N PHE A 112 11.97 0.31 15.32
CA PHE A 112 11.47 0.91 14.08
C PHE A 112 12.49 1.87 13.46
N VAL A 113 13.04 2.79 14.26
CA VAL A 113 13.99 3.81 13.76
C VAL A 113 15.23 3.16 13.18
N ASN A 114 15.81 2.16 13.86
CA ASN A 114 17.02 1.47 13.40
C ASN A 114 16.79 0.73 12.09
N VAL A 115 15.67 0.00 11.96
CA VAL A 115 15.35 -0.74 10.73
C VAL A 115 15.04 0.22 9.59
N ALA A 116 14.28 1.27 9.85
CA ALA A 116 13.98 2.31 8.87
C ALA A 116 15.26 3.01 8.34
N GLN A 117 16.22 3.29 9.24
CA GLN A 117 17.51 3.83 8.85
C GLN A 117 18.29 2.86 7.95
N GLY A 118 18.32 1.56 8.27
CA GLY A 118 18.93 0.54 7.43
C GLY A 118 18.32 0.48 6.02
N ILE A 119 17.00 0.61 5.90
CA ILE A 119 16.31 0.68 4.61
C ILE A 119 16.75 1.94 3.83
N LEU A 120 16.85 3.08 4.49
CA LEU A 120 17.30 4.31 3.85
C LEU A 120 18.75 4.21 3.35
N GLU A 121 19.60 3.47 4.01
CA GLU A 121 21.00 3.23 3.60
C GLU A 121 21.09 2.31 2.37
N GLN A 122 20.21 1.34 2.26
CA GLN A 122 20.11 0.45 1.09
C GLN A 122 19.63 1.19 -0.17
N ALA A 123 18.97 2.35 -0.03
CA ALA A 123 18.45 3.17 -1.12
C ALA A 123 17.59 2.37 -2.14
N PRO A 124 16.50 1.72 -1.70
CA PRO A 124 15.65 0.92 -2.58
C PRO A 124 14.94 1.77 -3.62
N ASP A 125 14.47 1.13 -4.71
CA ASP A 125 13.64 1.78 -5.74
C ASP A 125 12.24 2.16 -5.24
N GLY A 126 11.79 1.57 -4.12
CA GLY A 126 10.54 1.91 -3.44
C GLY A 126 10.38 1.15 -2.13
N VAL A 127 9.48 1.64 -1.28
CA VAL A 127 9.26 1.08 0.05
C VAL A 127 7.79 0.76 0.26
N MET A 128 7.51 -0.41 0.85
CA MET A 128 6.20 -0.80 1.36
C MET A 128 6.29 -0.90 2.87
N PHE A 129 5.35 -0.32 3.62
CA PHE A 129 5.39 -0.48 5.06
C PHE A 129 4.04 -0.23 5.75
N ALA A 130 3.92 -0.79 6.96
CA ALA A 130 2.76 -0.63 7.82
C ALA A 130 3.06 0.42 8.90
N PRO A 131 2.45 1.62 8.84
CA PRO A 131 2.63 2.66 9.84
C PRO A 131 1.78 2.38 11.09
N THR A 132 2.19 1.43 11.93
CA THR A 132 1.42 1.04 13.11
C THR A 132 1.42 2.11 14.20
N VAL A 133 2.50 2.89 14.31
CA VAL A 133 2.62 4.02 15.25
C VAL A 133 2.94 5.31 14.48
N PRO A 134 1.97 6.24 14.34
CA PRO A 134 2.13 7.43 13.49
C PRO A 134 3.33 8.30 13.83
N GLN A 135 3.65 8.48 15.11
CA GLN A 135 4.76 9.33 15.54
C GLN A 135 6.13 8.81 15.07
N HIS A 136 6.28 7.49 14.97
CA HIS A 136 7.53 6.85 14.58
C HIS A 136 7.77 6.89 13.08
N THR A 137 6.70 6.97 12.30
CA THR A 137 6.75 6.87 10.83
C THR A 137 6.94 8.21 10.15
N LYS A 138 6.65 9.34 10.81
CA LYS A 138 6.70 10.65 10.20
C LYS A 138 8.09 11.01 9.66
N SER A 139 9.13 10.89 10.48
CA SER A 139 10.50 11.19 10.08
C SER A 139 10.99 10.29 8.94
N PHE A 140 10.59 9.02 8.94
CA PHE A 140 10.91 8.09 7.86
C PHE A 140 10.26 8.51 6.53
N THR A 141 8.97 8.88 6.54
CA THR A 141 8.28 9.35 5.34
C THR A 141 8.81 10.68 4.82
N GLU A 142 9.18 11.60 5.71
CA GLU A 142 9.83 12.86 5.35
C GLU A 142 11.17 12.60 4.63
N GLU A 143 11.95 11.65 5.10
CA GLU A 143 13.23 11.30 4.48
C GLU A 143 13.03 10.57 3.14
N LEU A 144 12.07 9.66 3.01
CA LEU A 144 11.69 9.05 1.73
C LEU A 144 11.26 10.10 0.70
N ASN A 145 10.45 11.08 1.12
CA ASN A 145 10.03 12.19 0.26
C ASN A 145 11.23 13.06 -0.17
N ARG A 146 12.14 13.38 0.74
CA ARG A 146 13.36 14.14 0.44
C ARG A 146 14.24 13.44 -0.59
N ARG A 147 14.30 12.11 -0.54
CA ARG A 147 15.06 11.27 -1.51
C ARG A 147 14.28 10.98 -2.79
N SER A 148 13.01 11.40 -2.87
CA SER A 148 12.11 11.04 -3.98
C SER A 148 11.94 9.51 -4.12
N THR A 149 12.07 8.77 -3.04
CA THR A 149 11.83 7.33 -3.00
C THR A 149 10.33 7.10 -2.86
N PRO A 150 9.65 6.48 -3.84
CA PRO A 150 8.22 6.23 -3.76
C PRO A 150 7.93 5.20 -2.66
N TYR A 151 6.80 5.38 -1.98
CA TYR A 151 6.37 4.41 -0.98
C TYR A 151 4.87 4.19 -1.00
N ILE A 152 4.44 3.04 -0.50
CA ILE A 152 3.05 2.68 -0.29
C ILE A 152 2.82 2.25 1.15
N TYR A 153 1.61 2.46 1.61
CA TYR A 153 1.17 1.96 2.91
C TYR A 153 0.46 0.62 2.78
N ILE A 154 0.68 -0.25 3.77
CA ILE A 154 -0.02 -1.52 3.95
C ILE A 154 -0.80 -1.46 5.26
N ASP A 155 -2.03 -1.95 5.27
CA ASP A 155 -2.93 -2.10 6.41
C ASP A 155 -3.38 -0.78 7.06
N SER A 156 -2.47 0.11 7.42
CA SER A 156 -2.76 1.42 8.01
C SER A 156 -2.15 2.54 7.17
N ASN A 157 -2.67 3.77 7.31
CA ASN A 157 -2.18 4.93 6.58
C ASN A 157 -2.05 6.16 7.49
N LEU A 158 -1.23 7.12 7.05
CA LEU A 158 -1.12 8.44 7.66
C LEU A 158 -1.82 9.48 6.78
N LYS A 159 -2.70 10.32 7.36
CA LYS A 159 -3.50 11.29 6.61
C LYS A 159 -2.67 12.37 5.92
N ASP A 160 -1.59 12.82 6.57
CA ASP A 160 -0.85 14.02 6.17
C ASP A 160 0.47 13.70 5.44
N GLN A 161 0.65 12.46 5.01
CA GLN A 161 1.85 12.02 4.30
C GLN A 161 1.48 11.43 2.94
N PRO A 162 1.96 12.02 1.84
CA PRO A 162 1.60 11.62 0.48
C PRO A 162 2.29 10.30 0.09
N ALA A 163 1.65 9.18 0.36
CA ALA A 163 2.06 7.90 -0.20
C ALA A 163 1.57 7.76 -1.64
N LEU A 164 2.28 6.98 -2.46
CA LEU A 164 1.87 6.67 -3.83
C LEU A 164 0.53 5.91 -3.85
N SER A 165 0.32 5.03 -2.88
CA SER A 165 -0.92 4.27 -2.71
C SER A 165 -1.07 3.73 -1.29
N PHE A 166 -2.25 3.20 -0.99
CA PHE A 166 -2.59 2.51 0.24
C PHE A 166 -3.33 1.21 -0.07
N PHE A 167 -2.86 0.13 0.50
CA PHE A 167 -3.49 -1.19 0.44
C PHE A 167 -3.94 -1.61 1.84
N GLY A 168 -5.22 -1.53 2.08
CA GLY A 168 -5.79 -1.86 3.37
C GLY A 168 -7.30 -1.80 3.38
N GLN A 169 -7.89 -2.17 4.51
CA GLN A 169 -9.32 -2.17 4.70
C GLN A 169 -9.85 -0.75 4.92
N ASN A 170 -11.08 -0.48 4.48
CA ASN A 170 -11.82 0.70 4.94
C ASN A 170 -12.25 0.50 6.39
N SER A 171 -11.39 0.94 7.32
CA SER A 171 -11.56 0.70 8.75
C SER A 171 -12.83 1.35 9.32
N HIS A 172 -13.20 2.54 8.83
CA HIS A 172 -14.44 3.20 9.24
C HIS A 172 -15.66 2.34 8.87
N GLN A 173 -15.74 1.90 7.62
CA GLN A 173 -16.84 1.07 7.16
C GLN A 173 -16.85 -0.30 7.81
N SER A 174 -15.69 -0.88 8.10
CA SER A 174 -15.55 -2.11 8.88
C SER A 174 -16.15 -1.97 10.28
N GLY A 175 -15.85 -0.88 10.98
CA GLY A 175 -16.44 -0.60 12.28
C GLY A 175 -17.96 -0.41 12.23
N TYR A 176 -18.43 0.35 11.26
CA TYR A 176 -19.88 0.55 11.02
C TYR A 176 -20.59 -0.79 10.77
N PHE A 177 -20.00 -1.64 9.95
CA PHE A 177 -20.53 -2.97 9.67
C PHE A 177 -20.47 -3.89 10.89
N ALA A 178 -19.39 -3.85 11.68
CA ALA A 178 -19.26 -4.62 12.90
C ALA A 178 -20.37 -4.30 13.92
N ALA A 179 -20.65 -3.00 14.12
CA ALA A 179 -21.75 -2.57 14.97
C ALA A 179 -23.11 -3.11 14.47
N LYS A 180 -23.35 -3.02 13.16
CA LYS A 180 -24.57 -3.55 12.55
C LYS A 180 -24.71 -5.06 12.79
N MET A 181 -23.66 -5.83 12.53
CA MET A 181 -23.69 -7.28 12.72
C MET A 181 -23.85 -7.66 14.19
N MET A 182 -23.15 -6.96 15.08
CA MET A 182 -23.28 -7.18 16.52
C MET A 182 -24.74 -6.97 16.99
N MET A 183 -25.37 -5.88 16.61
CA MET A 183 -26.75 -5.59 17.02
C MET A 183 -27.78 -6.52 16.39
N LEU A 184 -27.52 -7.02 15.18
CA LEU A 184 -28.35 -8.08 14.58
C LEU A 184 -28.32 -9.38 15.40
N LEU A 185 -27.18 -9.70 16.03
CA LEU A 185 -27.01 -10.92 16.84
C LEU A 185 -27.42 -10.69 18.29
N ALA A 186 -27.14 -9.53 18.86
CA ALA A 186 -27.44 -9.19 20.25
C ALA A 186 -28.90 -8.75 20.47
N GLY A 187 -29.62 -8.42 19.41
CA GLY A 187 -31.03 -8.04 19.52
C GLY A 187 -31.23 -6.68 20.21
N ASN A 188 -31.91 -6.70 21.36
CA ASN A 188 -32.31 -5.49 22.09
C ASN A 188 -31.38 -5.16 23.27
N GLU A 189 -30.11 -5.55 23.20
CA GLU A 189 -29.15 -5.20 24.26
C GLU A 189 -29.00 -3.68 24.39
N GLN A 190 -28.95 -3.22 25.64
CA GLN A 190 -28.90 -1.81 26.01
C GLN A 190 -27.46 -1.33 26.29
N GLU A 191 -26.52 -2.25 26.36
CA GLU A 191 -25.13 -1.98 26.73
C GLU A 191 -24.18 -2.81 25.88
N VAL A 192 -23.10 -2.15 25.42
CA VAL A 192 -22.00 -2.80 24.68
C VAL A 192 -20.67 -2.33 25.25
N VAL A 193 -19.64 -3.15 25.11
CA VAL A 193 -18.28 -2.83 25.56
C VAL A 193 -17.34 -2.82 24.37
N ILE A 194 -16.57 -1.75 24.24
CA ILE A 194 -15.45 -1.65 23.30
C ILE A 194 -14.16 -1.94 24.07
N PHE A 195 -13.48 -3.01 23.69
CA PHE A 195 -12.13 -3.30 24.17
C PHE A 195 -11.11 -2.60 23.29
N ARG A 196 -10.26 -1.75 23.88
CA ARG A 196 -9.18 -1.05 23.17
C ARG A 196 -7.84 -1.58 23.65
N LYS A 197 -7.00 -2.00 22.72
CA LYS A 197 -5.62 -2.33 23.02
C LYS A 197 -4.82 -1.03 23.06
N ILE A 198 -4.29 -0.69 24.24
CA ILE A 198 -3.45 0.51 24.45
C ILE A 198 -2.01 0.08 24.61
N ASN A 199 -1.13 0.74 23.89
CA ASN A 199 0.31 0.58 23.99
C ASN A 199 0.91 1.91 24.50
N GLU A 200 1.59 1.88 25.65
CA GLU A 200 2.21 3.07 26.29
C GLU A 200 1.31 4.32 26.38
N GLY A 201 0.03 4.13 26.65
CA GLY A 201 -0.95 5.23 26.75
C GLY A 201 -1.47 5.76 25.41
N ILE A 202 -1.06 5.17 24.30
CA ILE A 202 -1.54 5.54 22.97
C ILE A 202 -2.60 4.53 22.52
N VAL A 203 -3.78 5.01 22.22
CA VAL A 203 -4.82 4.22 21.59
C VAL A 203 -4.34 3.85 20.18
N GLY A 204 -4.09 2.60 19.97
CA GLY A 204 -3.81 1.90 18.74
C GLY A 204 -3.44 2.67 17.46
N SER A 205 -3.45 1.96 16.36
CA SER A 205 -3.21 2.54 15.03
C SER A 205 -4.39 3.43 14.59
N ASN A 206 -4.15 4.37 13.67
CA ASN A 206 -5.21 5.14 12.98
C ASN A 206 -6.37 4.25 12.46
N GLN A 207 -6.08 3.01 12.13
CA GLN A 207 -7.05 2.00 11.73
C GLN A 207 -8.02 1.63 12.87
N GLN A 208 -7.53 1.44 14.10
CA GLN A 208 -8.38 1.13 15.25
C GLN A 208 -9.28 2.32 15.61
N GLU A 209 -8.72 3.52 15.63
CA GLU A 209 -9.49 4.75 15.85
C GLU A 209 -10.62 4.91 14.84
N ARG A 210 -10.33 4.75 13.55
CA ARG A 210 -11.33 4.86 12.48
C ARG A 210 -12.40 3.78 12.57
N ARG A 211 -12.03 2.56 12.97
CA ARG A 211 -12.98 1.46 13.18
C ARG A 211 -13.92 1.80 14.34
N GLU A 212 -13.41 2.33 15.43
CA GLU A 212 -14.23 2.78 16.55
C GLU A 212 -15.18 3.92 16.15
N ILE A 213 -14.70 4.92 15.41
CA ILE A 213 -15.55 6.01 14.89
C ILE A 213 -16.72 5.45 14.07
N GLY A 214 -16.47 4.54 13.15
CA GLY A 214 -17.51 3.91 12.34
C GLY A 214 -18.51 3.10 13.17
N PHE A 215 -18.02 2.38 14.17
CA PHE A 215 -18.86 1.64 15.11
C PHE A 215 -19.80 2.58 15.86
N ARG A 216 -19.28 3.64 16.46
CA ARG A 216 -20.04 4.63 17.21
C ARG A 216 -21.05 5.37 16.34
N GLU A 217 -20.71 5.68 15.10
CA GLU A 217 -21.62 6.31 14.15
C GLU A 217 -22.86 5.42 13.90
N TYR A 218 -22.68 4.13 13.66
CA TYR A 218 -23.79 3.20 13.52
C TYR A 218 -24.67 3.16 14.76
N MET A 219 -24.05 3.03 15.95
CA MET A 219 -24.76 2.95 17.23
C MET A 219 -25.57 4.24 17.49
N LEU A 220 -24.96 5.41 17.31
CA LEU A 220 -25.63 6.70 17.49
C LEU A 220 -26.84 6.85 16.56
N LYS A 221 -26.71 6.39 15.32
CA LYS A 221 -27.77 6.52 14.31
C LYS A 221 -28.93 5.53 14.50
N HIS A 222 -28.64 4.30 14.89
CA HIS A 222 -29.64 3.22 14.90
C HIS A 222 -30.01 2.73 16.31
N HIS A 223 -29.14 2.93 17.28
CA HIS A 223 -29.33 2.51 18.68
C HIS A 223 -28.92 3.59 19.68
N PRO A 224 -29.50 4.82 19.58
CA PRO A 224 -29.03 6.00 20.35
C PRO A 224 -29.18 5.83 21.87
N HIS A 225 -29.98 4.89 22.34
CA HIS A 225 -30.17 4.61 23.76
C HIS A 225 -29.22 3.55 24.31
N CYS A 226 -28.47 2.86 23.43
CA CYS A 226 -27.50 1.85 23.83
C CYS A 226 -26.26 2.53 24.45
N ARG A 227 -25.91 2.12 25.67
CA ARG A 227 -24.73 2.63 26.37
C ARG A 227 -23.48 1.92 25.86
N ILE A 228 -22.45 2.69 25.52
CA ILE A 228 -21.16 2.16 25.10
C ILE A 228 -20.16 2.36 26.23
N TRP A 229 -19.64 1.25 26.75
CA TRP A 229 -18.57 1.23 27.72
C TRP A 229 -17.22 1.05 26.98
N GLU A 230 -16.17 1.56 27.58
CA GLU A 230 -14.80 1.43 27.08
C GLU A 230 -13.96 0.70 28.11
N LEU A 231 -13.20 -0.28 27.66
CA LEU A 231 -12.25 -1.00 28.49
C LEU A 231 -10.88 -1.02 27.80
N ASP A 232 -9.93 -0.36 28.45
CA ASP A 232 -8.57 -0.26 27.97
C ASP A 232 -7.74 -1.46 28.43
N LEU A 233 -7.28 -2.26 27.48
CA LEU A 233 -6.39 -3.38 27.70
C LEU A 233 -4.95 -2.93 27.46
N HIS A 234 -4.17 -2.81 28.52
CA HIS A 234 -2.76 -2.51 28.41
C HIS A 234 -1.99 -3.75 27.98
N ALA A 235 -1.40 -3.71 26.78
CA ALA A 235 -0.52 -4.77 26.34
C ALA A 235 0.74 -4.74 27.21
N LYS A 236 0.91 -5.73 28.07
CA LYS A 236 2.22 -6.03 28.69
C LYS A 236 2.90 -7.08 27.82
N ARG A 237 4.18 -6.86 27.53
CA ARG A 237 5.03 -7.94 27.03
C ARG A 237 5.12 -8.97 28.17
N ASP A 238 4.65 -10.17 27.96
CA ASP A 238 4.96 -11.27 28.85
C ASP A 238 6.47 -11.50 28.76
N SER A 239 7.15 -11.22 29.85
CA SER A 239 8.60 -11.33 30.01
C SER A 239 9.07 -12.77 30.11
#